data_27ee256b3d21a31e16da101386e21262
#
_entry.id   27ee256b3d21a31e16da101386e21262
#
_cell.length_a   1.000
_cell.length_b   1.000
_cell.length_c   1.000
_cell.angle_alpha   90.00
_cell.angle_beta   90.00
_cell.angle_gamma   90.00
#
_symmetry.space_group_name_H-M   'P 1'
#
loop_
_entity.id
_entity.type
_entity.pdbx_description
1 polymer ?
#
loop_
_entity_poly.entity_id
_entity_poly.type
_entity_poly.pdbx_seq_one_letter_code
_entity_poly.pdbx_strand_id
1 'polypeptide(L)'
;MRQKIYNSKKLRGRRAMARGFTLIELMVVMAIMIILITIAVSRYDAVVTKAHETTLRSDLTVLRRAIQDYTLDKECGPNSLDDLVTAKYIGAVPVDPITGAKDWVTVEDDVSLSPEQTCNGISDLHSASDGMSPSSNTAYSSW
;
A
#
# COMPACT_ATOMS: atom_id res chain seq x y z
N MET A 1 -68.30 -22.08 -51.97
CA MET A 1 -66.85 -21.75 -51.82
C MET A 1 -66.73 -20.38 -51.16
N ARG A 2 -66.35 -20.30 -49.89
CA ARG A 2 -66.15 -19.03 -49.14
C ARG A 2 -64.66 -18.72 -49.08
N GLN A 3 -64.21 -17.66 -49.72
CA GLN A 3 -62.82 -17.14 -49.57
C GLN A 3 -62.67 -16.37 -48.28
N LYS A 4 -61.73 -16.78 -47.45
CA LYS A 4 -61.37 -16.17 -46.19
C LYS A 4 -60.40 -15.03 -46.48
N ILE A 5 -60.80 -13.79 -46.31
CA ILE A 5 -59.96 -12.61 -46.48
C ILE A 5 -59.05 -12.52 -45.28
N TYR A 6 -57.72 -12.69 -45.50
CA TYR A 6 -56.69 -12.58 -44.50
C TYR A 6 -56.32 -11.12 -44.29
N ASN A 7 -56.75 -10.55 -43.14
CA ASN A 7 -56.53 -9.15 -42.80
C ASN A 7 -55.17 -9.02 -42.13
N SER A 8 -54.15 -8.69 -42.90
CA SER A 8 -52.82 -8.43 -42.43
C SER A 8 -52.77 -7.08 -41.71
N LYS A 9 -52.83 -7.08 -40.36
CA LYS A 9 -52.58 -5.91 -39.53
C LYS A 9 -51.09 -5.55 -39.58
N LYS A 10 -50.79 -4.52 -40.36
CA LYS A 10 -49.46 -3.91 -40.48
C LYS A 10 -49.09 -3.27 -39.14
N LEU A 11 -48.28 -3.96 -38.32
CA LEU A 11 -47.69 -3.42 -37.09
C LEU A 11 -46.78 -2.24 -37.46
N ARG A 12 -47.27 -1.03 -37.23
CA ARG A 12 -46.47 0.20 -37.30
C ARG A 12 -45.47 0.19 -36.15
N GLY A 13 -44.24 -0.29 -36.39
CA GLY A 13 -43.12 -0.14 -35.46
C GLY A 13 -42.91 1.35 -35.15
N ARG A 14 -43.17 1.74 -33.90
CA ARG A 14 -42.78 3.04 -33.36
C ARG A 14 -41.25 3.07 -33.40
N ARG A 15 -40.69 3.73 -34.40
CA ARG A 15 -39.24 4.09 -34.39
C ARG A 15 -39.05 5.01 -33.20
N ALA A 16 -38.47 4.52 -32.12
CA ALA A 16 -37.94 5.33 -31.05
C ALA A 16 -36.90 6.26 -31.70
N MET A 17 -37.17 7.56 -31.71
CA MET A 17 -36.19 8.57 -32.12
C MET A 17 -35.00 8.46 -31.17
N ALA A 18 -33.91 7.89 -31.63
CA ALA A 18 -32.65 7.93 -30.92
C ALA A 18 -32.25 9.42 -30.82
N ARG A 19 -32.35 9.97 -29.63
CA ARG A 19 -31.87 11.32 -29.32
C ARG A 19 -30.34 11.24 -29.38
N GLY A 20 -29.74 11.81 -30.40
CA GLY A 20 -28.28 11.98 -30.47
C GLY A 20 -27.82 13.07 -29.51
N PHE A 21 -26.65 12.87 -28.90
CA PHE A 21 -25.99 13.90 -28.09
C PHE A 21 -25.64 15.13 -28.93
N THR A 22 -25.81 16.30 -28.37
CA THR A 22 -25.36 17.54 -29.00
C THR A 22 -23.86 17.75 -28.77
N LEU A 23 -23.19 18.42 -29.69
CA LEU A 23 -21.73 18.72 -29.57
C LEU A 23 -21.45 19.56 -28.30
N ILE A 24 -22.36 20.47 -27.94
CA ILE A 24 -22.24 21.28 -26.73
C ILE A 24 -22.38 20.45 -25.46
N GLU A 25 -23.24 19.46 -25.44
CA GLU A 25 -23.45 18.55 -24.31
C GLU A 25 -22.16 17.75 -24.04
N LEU A 26 -21.49 17.26 -25.10
CA LEU A 26 -20.20 16.59 -25.00
C LEU A 26 -19.12 17.53 -24.44
N MET A 27 -19.06 18.80 -24.93
CA MET A 27 -18.08 19.77 -24.44
C MET A 27 -18.26 20.08 -22.95
N VAL A 28 -19.50 20.27 -22.51
CA VAL A 28 -19.81 20.53 -21.09
C VAL A 28 -19.44 19.32 -20.21
N VAL A 29 -19.76 18.10 -20.63
CA VAL A 29 -19.39 16.88 -19.89
C VAL A 29 -17.88 16.76 -19.77
N MET A 30 -17.13 16.97 -20.86
CA MET A 30 -15.67 16.91 -20.82
C MET A 30 -15.07 18.00 -19.91
N ALA A 31 -15.62 19.20 -19.90
CA ALA A 31 -15.18 20.28 -19.02
C ALA A 31 -15.39 19.91 -17.53
N ILE A 32 -16.53 19.37 -17.18
CA ILE A 32 -16.83 18.90 -15.81
C ILE A 32 -15.88 17.76 -15.41
N MET A 33 -15.64 16.79 -16.29
CA MET A 33 -14.75 15.67 -16.02
C MET A 33 -13.31 16.12 -15.75
N ILE A 34 -12.80 17.10 -16.51
CA ILE A 34 -11.46 17.65 -16.28
C ILE A 34 -11.36 18.31 -14.90
N ILE A 35 -12.36 19.08 -14.50
CA ILE A 35 -12.39 19.73 -13.18
C ILE A 35 -12.37 18.67 -12.06
N LEU A 36 -13.21 17.63 -12.19
CA LEU A 36 -13.26 16.55 -11.17
C LEU A 36 -11.94 15.77 -11.07
N ILE A 37 -11.31 15.45 -12.21
CA ILE A 37 -10.03 14.75 -12.24
C ILE A 37 -8.94 15.59 -11.56
N THR A 38 -8.89 16.90 -11.80
CA THR A 38 -7.89 17.79 -11.20
C THR A 38 -7.97 17.77 -9.66
N ILE A 39 -9.17 17.76 -9.10
CA ILE A 39 -9.37 17.68 -7.64
C ILE A 39 -9.00 16.28 -7.11
N ALA A 40 -9.33 15.22 -7.85
CA ALA A 40 -9.07 13.85 -7.42
C ALA A 40 -7.56 13.55 -7.34
N VAL A 41 -6.77 13.98 -8.33
CA VAL A 41 -5.31 13.75 -8.37
C VAL A 41 -4.61 14.37 -7.18
N SER A 42 -4.93 15.61 -6.79
CA SER A 42 -4.28 16.30 -5.67
C SER A 42 -4.49 15.58 -4.31
N ARG A 43 -5.56 14.82 -4.17
CA ARG A 43 -5.85 14.05 -2.94
C ARG A 43 -5.19 12.66 -2.95
N TYR A 44 -4.97 12.12 -4.14
CA TYR A 44 -4.45 10.77 -4.30
C TYR A 44 -3.03 10.63 -3.72
N ASP A 45 -2.11 11.54 -4.04
CA ASP A 45 -0.72 11.50 -3.57
C ASP A 45 -0.61 11.52 -2.05
N ALA A 46 -1.40 12.36 -1.39
CA ALA A 46 -1.41 12.44 0.08
C ALA A 46 -1.92 11.15 0.74
N VAL A 47 -2.92 10.49 0.15
CA VAL A 47 -3.46 9.22 0.65
C VAL A 47 -2.46 8.09 0.46
N VAL A 48 -1.80 8.02 -0.70
CA VAL A 48 -0.78 7.01 -0.99
C VAL A 48 0.41 7.15 -0.05
N THR A 49 0.94 8.36 0.14
CA THR A 49 2.05 8.61 1.08
C THR A 49 1.67 8.18 2.50
N LYS A 50 0.48 8.54 2.98
CA LYS A 50 0.01 8.10 4.30
C LYS A 50 -0.14 6.59 4.41
N ALA A 51 -0.55 5.90 3.34
CA ALA A 51 -0.61 4.45 3.31
C ALA A 51 0.78 3.83 3.44
N HIS A 52 1.79 4.33 2.71
CA HIS A 52 3.18 3.89 2.83
C HIS A 52 3.73 4.12 4.25
N GLU A 53 3.49 5.29 4.85
CA GLU A 53 3.89 5.58 6.23
C GLU A 53 3.26 4.60 7.24
N THR A 54 1.98 4.28 7.06
CA THR A 54 1.29 3.32 7.94
C THR A 54 1.87 1.92 7.79
N THR A 55 2.17 1.49 6.56
CA THR A 55 2.82 0.20 6.29
C THR A 55 4.21 0.16 6.91
N LEU A 56 5.02 1.20 6.72
CA LEU A 56 6.36 1.30 7.31
C LEU A 56 6.33 1.12 8.84
N ARG A 57 5.43 1.81 9.53
CA ARG A 57 5.27 1.68 11.00
C ARG A 57 4.86 0.28 11.42
N SER A 58 3.98 -0.35 10.64
CA SER A 58 3.58 -1.74 10.89
C SER A 58 4.74 -2.69 10.73
N ASP A 59 5.53 -2.55 9.65
CA ASP A 59 6.66 -3.41 9.35
C ASP A 59 7.77 -3.25 10.40
N LEU A 60 8.09 -2.01 10.80
CA LEU A 60 9.01 -1.74 11.91
C LEU A 60 8.55 -2.41 13.21
N THR A 61 7.27 -2.32 13.53
CA THR A 61 6.71 -2.95 14.74
C THR A 61 6.84 -4.47 14.69
N VAL A 62 6.56 -5.08 13.55
CA VAL A 62 6.67 -6.54 13.36
C VAL A 62 8.13 -7.00 13.45
N LEU A 63 9.04 -6.28 12.79
CA LEU A 63 10.46 -6.63 12.81
C LEU A 63 11.07 -6.46 14.21
N ARG A 64 10.79 -5.35 14.89
CA ARG A 64 11.25 -5.12 16.27
C ARG A 64 10.74 -6.18 17.23
N ARG A 65 9.48 -6.58 17.10
CA ARG A 65 8.91 -7.65 17.88
C ARG A 65 9.59 -8.99 17.62
N ALA A 66 9.85 -9.31 16.36
CA ALA A 66 10.55 -10.54 15.98
C ALA A 66 11.99 -10.59 16.53
N ILE A 67 12.69 -9.44 16.54
CA ILE A 67 14.03 -9.31 17.16
C ILE A 67 13.93 -9.59 18.66
N GLN A 68 12.95 -9.00 19.34
CA GLN A 68 12.73 -9.21 20.78
C GLN A 68 12.41 -10.67 21.10
N ASP A 69 11.49 -11.28 20.36
CA ASP A 69 11.10 -12.69 20.55
C ASP A 69 12.30 -13.63 20.29
N TYR A 70 13.10 -13.36 19.26
CA TYR A 70 14.34 -14.09 18.97
C TYR A 70 15.34 -13.95 20.12
N THR A 71 15.57 -12.73 20.61
CA THR A 71 16.53 -12.45 21.69
C THR A 71 16.09 -13.13 23.00
N LEU A 72 14.79 -13.14 23.31
CA LEU A 72 14.28 -13.84 24.49
C LEU A 72 14.47 -15.36 24.41
N ASP A 73 14.29 -15.95 23.24
CA ASP A 73 14.40 -17.41 23.06
C ASP A 73 15.83 -17.89 22.91
N LYS A 74 16.72 -17.05 22.35
CA LYS A 74 18.12 -17.41 22.06
C LYS A 74 19.11 -16.83 23.06
N GLU A 75 18.65 -16.00 23.97
CA GLU A 75 19.47 -15.23 24.94
C GLU A 75 20.52 -14.32 24.28
N CYS A 76 20.37 -14.10 22.96
CA CYS A 76 21.26 -13.33 22.11
C CYS A 76 20.51 -12.74 20.94
N GLY A 77 20.84 -11.51 20.52
CA GLY A 77 20.25 -10.87 19.35
C GLY A 77 20.62 -11.57 18.03
N PRO A 78 19.80 -11.44 16.98
CA PRO A 78 20.12 -11.99 15.66
C PRO A 78 21.30 -11.24 15.03
N ASN A 79 22.16 -11.95 14.26
CA ASN A 79 23.27 -11.33 13.54
C ASN A 79 22.80 -10.67 12.21
N SER A 80 21.67 -11.14 11.69
CA SER A 80 21.06 -10.63 10.47
C SER A 80 19.53 -10.74 10.52
N LEU A 81 18.83 -9.96 9.70
CA LEU A 81 17.37 -10.09 9.56
C LEU A 81 16.96 -11.44 8.94
N ASP A 82 17.86 -12.08 8.19
CA ASP A 82 17.62 -13.40 7.60
C ASP A 82 17.61 -14.51 8.67
N ASP A 83 18.26 -14.30 9.81
CA ASP A 83 18.21 -15.23 10.96
C ASP A 83 16.79 -15.33 11.52
N LEU A 84 16.04 -14.22 11.51
CA LEU A 84 14.63 -14.21 11.93
C LEU A 84 13.74 -15.04 10.99
N VAL A 85 14.05 -15.04 9.67
CA VAL A 85 13.35 -15.86 8.68
C VAL A 85 13.71 -17.33 8.85
N THR A 86 15.00 -17.65 9.03
CA THR A 86 15.50 -19.02 9.19
C THR A 86 14.96 -19.65 10.47
N ALA A 87 14.89 -18.88 11.54
CA ALA A 87 14.34 -19.29 12.82
C ALA A 87 12.79 -19.22 12.89
N LYS A 88 12.14 -18.80 11.80
CA LYS A 88 10.66 -18.75 11.62
C LYS A 88 9.91 -17.76 12.53
N TYR A 89 10.57 -16.71 13.00
CA TYR A 89 9.89 -15.60 13.70
C TYR A 89 9.13 -14.70 12.72
N ILE A 90 9.64 -14.59 11.48
CA ILE A 90 8.94 -13.92 10.37
C ILE A 90 8.95 -14.82 9.13
N GLY A 91 7.97 -14.65 8.25
CA GLY A 91 7.90 -15.41 6.99
C GLY A 91 8.90 -14.96 5.93
N ALA A 92 9.17 -13.66 5.88
CA ALA A 92 10.16 -13.03 5.00
C ALA A 92 10.48 -11.64 5.53
N VAL A 93 11.67 -11.12 5.23
CA VAL A 93 12.00 -9.71 5.48
C VAL A 93 11.15 -8.84 4.53
N PRO A 94 10.31 -7.93 5.06
CA PRO A 94 9.46 -7.07 4.24
C PRO A 94 10.30 -6.07 3.44
N VAL A 95 9.71 -5.55 2.38
CA VAL A 95 10.28 -4.45 1.58
C VAL A 95 9.89 -3.14 2.24
N ASP A 96 10.85 -2.23 2.45
CA ASP A 96 10.55 -0.88 2.93
C ASP A 96 9.66 -0.15 1.90
N PRO A 97 8.44 0.27 2.28
CA PRO A 97 7.50 0.90 1.35
C PRO A 97 7.95 2.30 0.89
N ILE A 98 8.94 2.90 1.54
CA ILE A 98 9.46 4.24 1.18
C ILE A 98 10.59 4.11 0.16
N THR A 99 11.56 3.20 0.38
CA THR A 99 12.69 3.00 -0.52
C THR A 99 12.38 2.03 -1.66
N GLY A 100 11.40 1.13 -1.47
CA GLY A 100 11.06 0.06 -2.40
C GLY A 100 12.07 -1.10 -2.40
N ALA A 101 12.97 -1.15 -1.41
CA ALA A 101 14.01 -2.16 -1.28
C ALA A 101 14.00 -2.81 0.13
N LYS A 102 14.82 -3.84 0.33
CA LYS A 102 15.04 -4.46 1.64
C LYS A 102 16.32 -3.93 2.26
N ASP A 103 16.40 -2.62 2.37
CA ASP A 103 17.59 -1.86 2.77
C ASP A 103 17.47 -1.31 4.22
N TRP A 104 16.89 -2.13 5.09
CA TRP A 104 16.76 -1.80 6.51
C TRP A 104 18.12 -1.52 7.13
N VAL A 105 18.24 -0.41 7.85
CA VAL A 105 19.43 -0.07 8.63
C VAL A 105 19.28 -0.66 10.02
N THR A 106 20.18 -1.56 10.37
CA THR A 106 20.18 -2.26 11.66
C THR A 106 21.09 -1.57 12.66
N VAL A 107 20.66 -1.53 13.91
CA VAL A 107 21.44 -1.04 15.05
C VAL A 107 21.88 -2.27 15.85
N GLU A 108 23.19 -2.42 16.00
CA GLU A 108 23.80 -3.51 16.78
C GLU A 108 24.15 -3.02 18.16
N ASP A 109 23.90 -3.84 19.17
CA ASP A 109 24.27 -3.57 20.57
C ASP A 109 24.54 -4.87 21.31
N ASP A 110 25.09 -4.77 22.55
CA ASP A 110 25.17 -5.91 23.46
C ASP A 110 23.74 -6.22 24.00
N VAL A 111 23.14 -7.24 23.44
CA VAL A 111 21.77 -7.68 23.77
C VAL A 111 21.78 -8.97 24.59
N SER A 112 22.84 -9.23 25.35
CA SER A 112 22.90 -10.39 26.24
C SER A 112 21.92 -10.27 27.39
N LEU A 113 21.15 -11.36 27.64
CA LEU A 113 20.25 -11.46 28.80
C LEU A 113 20.98 -11.96 30.07
N SER A 114 22.21 -12.47 29.92
CA SER A 114 23.03 -12.98 31.01
C SER A 114 24.22 -12.07 31.26
N PRO A 115 24.47 -11.62 32.51
CA PRO A 115 25.59 -10.71 32.82
C PRO A 115 26.99 -11.32 32.59
N GLU A 116 27.06 -12.64 32.38
CA GLU A 116 28.31 -13.35 32.13
C GLU A 116 28.61 -13.61 30.64
N GLN A 117 27.69 -13.26 29.76
CA GLN A 117 27.79 -13.46 28.30
C GLN A 117 27.71 -12.10 27.61
N THR A 118 28.72 -11.78 26.79
CA THR A 118 28.65 -10.65 25.87
C THR A 118 28.09 -11.17 24.53
N CYS A 119 26.99 -10.65 24.07
CA CYS A 119 26.39 -11.04 22.81
C CYS A 119 26.03 -9.82 21.99
N ASN A 120 26.80 -9.52 20.95
CA ASN A 120 26.48 -8.50 19.99
C ASN A 120 25.45 -9.05 18.98
N GLY A 121 24.37 -8.32 18.78
CA GLY A 121 23.35 -8.64 17.82
C GLY A 121 22.50 -7.42 17.48
N ILE A 122 21.61 -7.57 16.54
CA ILE A 122 20.68 -6.50 16.16
C ILE A 122 19.72 -6.24 17.32
N SER A 123 19.73 -5.01 17.84
CA SER A 123 18.85 -4.53 18.90
C SER A 123 17.65 -3.74 18.37
N ASP A 124 17.85 -2.99 17.29
CA ASP A 124 16.82 -2.16 16.66
C ASP A 124 17.08 -2.04 15.15
N LEU A 125 16.11 -1.48 14.45
CA LEU A 125 16.23 -1.18 13.02
C LEU A 125 15.36 0.03 12.65
N HIS A 126 15.73 0.70 11.56
CA HIS A 126 14.98 1.81 10.99
C HIS A 126 15.04 1.80 9.45
N SER A 127 14.25 2.65 8.82
CA SER A 127 14.27 2.84 7.35
C SER A 127 15.60 3.47 6.90
N ALA A 128 16.10 3.06 5.73
CA ALA A 128 17.25 3.71 5.08
C ALA A 128 16.90 5.07 4.44
N SER A 129 15.63 5.47 4.44
CA SER A 129 15.21 6.72 3.83
C SER A 129 15.43 7.92 4.74
N ASP A 130 16.19 8.90 4.25
CA ASP A 130 16.37 10.22 4.90
C ASP A 130 15.22 11.19 4.58
N GLY A 131 14.19 10.73 3.86
CA GLY A 131 13.01 11.52 3.52
C GLY A 131 12.24 11.98 4.76
N MET A 132 11.58 13.13 4.64
CA MET A 132 10.74 13.67 5.72
C MET A 132 9.31 13.21 5.57
N SER A 133 8.72 12.71 6.65
CA SER A 133 7.30 12.37 6.70
C SER A 133 6.43 13.64 6.66
N PRO A 134 5.51 13.78 5.69
CA PRO A 134 4.55 14.88 5.67
C PRO A 134 3.56 14.86 6.84
N SER A 135 3.33 13.69 7.45
CA SER A 135 2.36 13.53 8.53
C SER A 135 2.93 13.87 9.91
N SER A 136 4.19 13.55 10.18
CA SER A 136 4.85 13.73 11.48
C SER A 136 5.97 14.77 11.47
N ASN A 137 6.41 15.21 10.29
CA ASN A 137 7.52 16.13 10.10
C ASN A 137 8.84 15.62 10.71
N THR A 138 9.03 14.30 10.71
CA THR A 138 10.24 13.60 11.17
C THR A 138 10.86 12.82 10.02
N ALA A 139 12.17 12.60 10.04
CA ALA A 139 12.83 11.75 9.05
C ALA A 139 12.40 10.27 9.24
N TYR A 140 12.23 9.52 8.16
CA TYR A 140 11.92 8.09 8.24
C TYR A 140 13.04 7.28 8.88
N SER A 141 14.30 7.72 8.73
CA SER A 141 15.46 7.14 9.40
C SER A 141 15.43 7.29 10.94
N SER A 142 14.51 8.07 11.48
CA SER A 142 14.32 8.24 12.93
C SER A 142 13.15 7.43 13.52
N TRP A 143 12.51 6.62 12.69
CA TRP A 143 11.32 5.85 13.11
C TRP A 143 11.62 4.49 13.70
#